data_81b2b9bde1b4e9234098a58a1006fadc
#
_entry.id   81b2b9bde1b4e9234098a58a1006fadc
#
_cell.length_a   1.000
_cell.length_b   1.000
_cell.length_c   1.000
_cell.angle_alpha   90.00
_cell.angle_beta   90.00
_cell.angle_gamma   90.00
#
_symmetry.space_group_name_H-M   'P 1'
#
loop_
_entity.id
_entity.type
_entity.pdbx_description
1 polymer ?
#
loop_
_entity_poly.entity_id
_entity_poly.type
_entity_poly.pdbx_seq_one_letter_code
_entity_poly.pdbx_strand_id
1 'polypeptide(L)'
;MENGKGRLAIIACEILKPELEKLTEGWDDVVHKDYLEFALHIDAEKLKATVQDKVNALEGQVDAVFLGYAVCQSLSGITNHLKVPSVMLEGDDCIAAILGPVEYARQKSLCIGTWFNTPGWALRGIEGAVKELHLDALVDQGYEPKYFLDMLFENYELCVYVDTGVGETEHYEELSRKFADELGLRHENRPCNTNNLSRFLNRARELARTSAVKAQ
;
A
#
# COMPACT_ATOMS: atom_id res chain seq x y z
N MET A 1 13.99 1.28 -35.54
CA MET A 1 12.99 0.40 -34.90
C MET A 1 13.02 0.79 -33.43
N GLU A 2 12.06 1.56 -32.96
CA GLU A 2 11.87 1.82 -31.53
C GLU A 2 11.60 0.47 -30.89
N ASN A 3 12.59 -0.03 -30.11
CA ASN A 3 12.35 -1.17 -29.23
C ASN A 3 11.11 -0.87 -28.42
N GLY A 4 10.07 -1.70 -28.54
CA GLY A 4 8.77 -1.48 -27.93
C GLY A 4 8.89 -1.13 -26.46
N LYS A 5 8.77 0.15 -26.14
CA LYS A 5 8.58 0.61 -24.76
C LYS A 5 7.27 -0.02 -24.29
N GLY A 6 7.35 -1.00 -23.39
CA GLY A 6 6.14 -1.59 -22.82
C GLY A 6 5.36 -0.52 -22.07
N ARG A 7 4.04 -0.51 -22.22
CA ARG A 7 3.14 0.41 -21.51
C ARG A 7 2.75 -0.23 -20.17
N LEU A 8 3.16 0.40 -19.07
CA LEU A 8 2.88 -0.07 -17.72
C LEU A 8 1.73 0.74 -17.10
N ALA A 9 0.79 0.06 -16.47
CA ALA A 9 -0.16 0.68 -15.56
C ALA A 9 0.19 0.36 -14.10
N ILE A 10 -0.17 1.26 -13.20
CA ILE A 10 -0.11 1.09 -11.75
C ILE A 10 -1.53 1.18 -11.19
N ILE A 11 -1.99 0.12 -10.53
CA ILE A 11 -3.22 0.13 -9.74
C ILE A 11 -2.82 -0.27 -8.30
N ALA A 12 -3.01 0.62 -7.34
CA ALA A 12 -2.46 0.44 -6.00
C ALA A 12 -3.37 0.99 -4.91
N CYS A 13 -3.18 0.50 -3.68
CA CYS A 13 -3.72 1.17 -2.51
C CYS A 13 -3.11 2.57 -2.39
N GLU A 14 -3.94 3.56 -2.08
CA GLU A 14 -3.49 4.96 -1.92
C GLU A 14 -2.47 5.15 -0.79
N ILE A 15 -2.39 4.21 0.16
CA ILE A 15 -1.38 4.21 1.22
C ILE A 15 0.05 4.13 0.64
N LEU A 16 0.22 3.45 -0.51
CA LEU A 16 1.52 3.31 -1.17
C LEU A 16 1.83 4.45 -2.17
N LYS A 17 0.90 5.41 -2.31
CA LYS A 17 1.05 6.48 -3.31
C LYS A 17 2.34 7.28 -3.15
N PRO A 18 2.77 7.73 -1.94
CA PRO A 18 3.99 8.51 -1.81
C PRO A 18 5.22 7.78 -2.37
N GLU A 19 5.38 6.52 -2.02
CA GLU A 19 6.49 5.68 -2.45
C GLU A 19 6.44 5.41 -3.95
N LEU A 20 5.26 5.05 -4.48
CA LEU A 20 5.08 4.71 -5.89
C LEU A 20 5.30 5.92 -6.80
N GLU A 21 4.83 7.11 -6.40
CA GLU A 21 5.10 8.35 -7.14
C GLU A 21 6.60 8.63 -7.21
N LYS A 22 7.30 8.50 -6.08
CA LYS A 22 8.76 8.72 -6.04
C LYS A 22 9.53 7.70 -6.86
N LEU A 23 9.20 6.42 -6.74
CA LEU A 23 9.91 5.34 -7.42
C LEU A 23 9.69 5.32 -8.95
N THR A 24 8.59 5.90 -9.40
CA THR A 24 8.25 5.98 -10.83
C THR A 24 8.39 7.38 -11.42
N GLU A 25 9.06 8.27 -10.68
CA GLU A 25 9.38 9.60 -11.18
C GLU A 25 10.26 9.50 -12.44
N GLY A 26 9.84 10.18 -13.51
CA GLY A 26 10.53 10.14 -14.80
C GLY A 26 10.36 8.84 -15.61
N TRP A 27 9.51 7.91 -15.20
CA TRP A 27 9.20 6.73 -15.99
C TRP A 27 8.15 7.07 -17.06
N ASP A 28 8.61 7.29 -18.29
CA ASP A 28 7.75 7.63 -19.44
C ASP A 28 6.97 6.43 -20.02
N ASP A 29 7.26 5.23 -19.57
CA ASP A 29 6.55 3.99 -19.89
C ASP A 29 5.38 3.69 -18.91
N VAL A 30 5.25 4.45 -17.81
CA VAL A 30 4.06 4.41 -16.95
C VAL A 30 2.98 5.33 -17.54
N VAL A 31 1.99 4.74 -18.18
CA VAL A 31 0.94 5.46 -18.93
C VAL A 31 -0.38 5.60 -18.17
N HIS A 32 -0.54 4.88 -17.06
CA HIS A 32 -1.74 4.92 -16.23
C HIS A 32 -1.39 4.72 -14.76
N LYS A 33 -1.98 5.54 -13.87
CA LYS A 33 -1.89 5.36 -12.42
C LYS A 33 -3.27 5.55 -11.80
N ASP A 34 -3.70 4.61 -10.99
CA ASP A 34 -4.96 4.64 -10.25
C ASP A 34 -4.72 4.19 -8.81
N TYR A 35 -4.98 5.10 -7.87
CA TYR A 35 -4.82 4.85 -6.44
C TYR A 35 -6.19 4.68 -5.80
N LEU A 36 -6.49 3.45 -5.39
CA LEU A 36 -7.78 3.11 -4.80
C LEU A 36 -7.79 3.42 -3.31
N GLU A 37 -8.95 3.76 -2.82
CA GLU A 37 -9.17 4.05 -1.41
C GLU A 37 -8.66 2.91 -0.51
N PHE A 38 -7.94 3.24 0.56
CA PHE A 38 -7.31 2.25 1.43
C PHE A 38 -8.33 1.33 2.11
N ALA A 39 -9.46 1.86 2.56
CA ALA A 39 -10.50 1.09 3.24
C ALA A 39 -11.24 0.09 2.33
N LEU A 40 -10.93 0.05 1.03
CA LEU A 40 -11.57 -0.91 0.13
C LEU A 40 -11.23 -2.37 0.49
N HIS A 41 -10.07 -2.63 1.15
CA HIS A 41 -9.67 -3.98 1.58
C HIS A 41 -10.52 -4.54 2.73
N ILE A 42 -11.30 -3.71 3.39
CA ILE A 42 -12.26 -4.09 4.43
C ILE A 42 -13.32 -5.05 3.85
N ASP A 43 -13.72 -4.82 2.60
CA ASP A 43 -14.61 -5.71 1.84
C ASP A 43 -13.80 -6.46 0.77
N ALA A 44 -13.40 -7.67 1.11
CA ALA A 44 -12.55 -8.50 0.26
C ALA A 44 -13.14 -8.76 -1.13
N GLU A 45 -14.43 -9.00 -1.23
CA GLU A 45 -15.10 -9.27 -2.51
C GLU A 45 -15.20 -8.00 -3.34
N LYS A 46 -15.50 -6.87 -2.72
CA LYS A 46 -15.55 -5.56 -3.38
C LYS A 46 -14.15 -5.15 -3.88
N LEU A 47 -13.11 -5.35 -3.06
CA LEU A 47 -11.73 -5.08 -3.49
C LEU A 47 -11.36 -5.91 -4.71
N LYS A 48 -11.61 -7.23 -4.64
CA LYS A 48 -11.31 -8.17 -5.73
C LYS A 48 -12.04 -7.79 -7.02
N ALA A 49 -13.33 -7.56 -6.96
CA ALA A 49 -14.13 -7.13 -8.11
C ALA A 49 -13.62 -5.80 -8.68
N THR A 50 -13.37 -4.80 -7.82
CA THR A 50 -12.89 -3.48 -8.25
C THR A 50 -11.52 -3.58 -8.94
N VAL A 51 -10.56 -4.31 -8.37
CA VAL A 51 -9.23 -4.50 -8.98
C VAL A 51 -9.36 -5.22 -10.32
N GLN A 52 -10.18 -6.29 -10.38
CA GLN A 52 -10.38 -7.04 -11.61
C GLN A 52 -11.01 -6.18 -12.72
N ASP A 53 -12.04 -5.42 -12.41
CA ASP A 53 -12.71 -4.54 -13.38
C ASP A 53 -11.77 -3.46 -13.91
N LYS A 54 -11.00 -2.82 -13.01
CA LYS A 54 -10.05 -1.77 -13.40
C LYS A 54 -8.90 -2.31 -14.26
N VAL A 55 -8.34 -3.46 -13.92
CA VAL A 55 -7.30 -4.10 -14.74
C VAL A 55 -7.85 -4.52 -16.09
N ASN A 56 -9.01 -5.18 -16.12
CA ASN A 56 -9.62 -5.65 -17.35
C ASN A 56 -10.06 -4.54 -18.29
N ALA A 57 -10.42 -3.35 -17.75
CA ALA A 57 -10.71 -2.16 -18.55
C ALA A 57 -9.48 -1.61 -19.28
N LEU A 58 -8.28 -1.96 -18.86
CA LEU A 58 -7.02 -1.56 -19.52
C LEU A 58 -6.55 -2.54 -20.61
N GLU A 59 -7.34 -3.58 -20.91
CA GLU A 59 -7.04 -4.54 -21.99
C GLU A 59 -6.79 -3.82 -23.32
N GLY A 60 -5.67 -4.12 -23.97
CA GLY A 60 -5.24 -3.46 -25.23
C GLY A 60 -4.67 -2.03 -25.06
N GLN A 61 -4.84 -1.41 -23.90
CA GLN A 61 -4.31 -0.07 -23.61
C GLN A 61 -2.91 -0.12 -22.99
N VAL A 62 -2.62 -1.17 -22.20
CA VAL A 62 -1.34 -1.38 -21.53
C VAL A 62 -0.84 -2.81 -21.77
N ASP A 63 0.45 -3.03 -21.56
CA ASP A 63 1.11 -4.30 -21.82
C ASP A 63 1.34 -5.10 -20.52
N ALA A 64 1.35 -4.42 -19.36
CA ALA A 64 1.31 -5.03 -18.04
C ALA A 64 0.75 -4.07 -16.98
N VAL A 65 0.35 -4.63 -15.83
CA VAL A 65 -0.11 -3.89 -14.65
C VAL A 65 0.74 -4.25 -13.44
N PHE A 66 1.20 -3.23 -12.73
CA PHE A 66 1.69 -3.37 -11.36
C PHE A 66 0.52 -3.21 -10.40
N LEU A 67 0.28 -4.23 -9.56
CA LEU A 67 -0.70 -4.20 -8.50
C LEU A 67 0.00 -3.88 -7.17
N GLY A 68 -0.18 -2.65 -6.69
CA GLY A 68 0.34 -2.18 -5.42
C GLY A 68 -0.53 -2.64 -4.25
N TYR A 69 -0.72 -3.94 -4.15
CA TYR A 69 -1.41 -4.65 -3.08
C TYR A 69 -0.56 -5.83 -2.64
N ALA A 70 -0.51 -6.08 -1.34
CA ALA A 70 0.02 -7.33 -0.81
C ALA A 70 -0.92 -8.50 -1.15
N VAL A 71 -0.38 -9.72 -1.13
CA VAL A 71 -1.18 -10.95 -1.25
C VAL A 71 -1.92 -11.18 0.08
N CYS A 72 -2.84 -10.25 0.42
CA CYS A 72 -3.81 -10.56 1.46
C CYS A 72 -4.74 -11.67 0.96
N GLN A 73 -5.40 -12.36 1.85
CA GLN A 73 -6.31 -13.48 1.49
C GLN A 73 -7.34 -13.05 0.42
N SER A 74 -7.73 -11.78 0.41
CA SER A 74 -8.70 -11.19 -0.52
C SER A 74 -8.26 -11.22 -1.99
N LEU A 75 -6.96 -11.09 -2.28
CA LEU A 75 -6.42 -11.00 -3.64
C LEU A 75 -5.61 -12.25 -4.04
N SER A 76 -5.62 -13.30 -3.23
CA SER A 76 -4.91 -14.54 -3.55
C SER A 76 -5.36 -15.09 -4.91
N GLY A 77 -4.39 -15.34 -5.79
CA GLY A 77 -4.62 -15.89 -7.13
C GLY A 77 -5.30 -14.96 -8.13
N ILE A 78 -5.56 -13.70 -7.80
CA ILE A 78 -6.25 -12.76 -8.70
C ILE A 78 -5.54 -12.62 -10.05
N THR A 79 -4.20 -12.60 -10.07
CA THR A 79 -3.40 -12.41 -11.28
C THR A 79 -3.67 -13.46 -12.36
N ASN A 80 -4.17 -14.65 -11.98
CA ASN A 80 -4.52 -15.72 -12.92
C ASN A 80 -5.86 -15.49 -13.64
N HIS A 81 -6.65 -14.51 -13.17
CA HIS A 81 -7.99 -14.21 -13.69
C HIS A 81 -8.06 -12.84 -14.38
N LEU A 82 -6.92 -12.13 -14.47
CA LEU A 82 -6.84 -10.83 -15.12
C LEU A 82 -6.53 -10.97 -16.61
N LYS A 83 -7.12 -10.11 -17.42
CA LYS A 83 -6.90 -10.06 -18.88
C LYS A 83 -5.55 -9.45 -19.25
N VAL A 84 -4.98 -8.61 -18.40
CA VAL A 84 -3.69 -7.98 -18.61
C VAL A 84 -2.65 -8.67 -17.72
N PRO A 85 -1.47 -9.03 -18.25
CA PRO A 85 -0.38 -9.57 -17.45
C PRO A 85 -0.06 -8.67 -16.26
N SER A 86 0.01 -9.23 -15.05
CA SER A 86 0.10 -8.42 -13.85
C SER A 86 1.13 -8.95 -12.87
N VAL A 87 1.81 -8.06 -12.17
CA VAL A 87 2.71 -8.33 -11.06
C VAL A 87 2.14 -7.73 -9.79
N MET A 88 2.03 -8.51 -8.72
CA MET A 88 1.55 -8.09 -7.42
C MET A 88 2.67 -8.18 -6.38
N LEU A 89 2.59 -7.37 -5.32
CA LEU A 89 3.53 -7.40 -4.20
C LEU A 89 3.40 -8.71 -3.40
N GLU A 90 4.50 -9.17 -2.83
CA GLU A 90 4.53 -10.25 -1.85
C GLU A 90 4.46 -9.68 -0.44
N GLY A 91 3.78 -10.36 0.47
CA GLY A 91 3.61 -9.97 1.87
C GLY A 91 2.16 -10.13 2.31
N ASP A 92 1.94 -10.10 3.62
CA ASP A 92 0.62 -10.30 4.22
C ASP A 92 -0.22 -9.01 4.24
N ASP A 93 0.46 -7.85 4.26
CA ASP A 93 -0.15 -6.52 4.28
C ASP A 93 0.74 -5.46 3.60
N CYS A 94 0.27 -4.21 3.54
CA CYS A 94 0.99 -3.10 2.91
C CYS A 94 2.31 -2.75 3.64
N ILE A 95 2.41 -2.99 4.93
CA ILE A 95 3.63 -2.75 5.71
C ILE A 95 4.68 -3.82 5.37
N ALA A 96 4.26 -5.11 5.31
CA ALA A 96 5.13 -6.19 4.85
C ALA A 96 5.62 -5.98 3.41
N ALA A 97 4.78 -5.40 2.56
CA ALA A 97 5.13 -5.06 1.18
C ALA A 97 6.25 -3.99 1.10
N ILE A 98 6.27 -3.03 2.04
CA ILE A 98 7.31 -1.98 2.13
C ILE A 98 8.57 -2.52 2.79
N LEU A 99 8.45 -3.04 4.02
CA LEU A 99 9.58 -3.53 4.82
C LEU A 99 10.25 -4.78 4.24
N GLY A 100 9.49 -5.56 3.50
CA GLY A 100 9.81 -6.95 3.19
C GLY A 100 9.46 -7.90 4.34
N PRO A 101 9.10 -9.17 4.03
CA PRO A 101 8.53 -10.09 5.00
C PRO A 101 9.47 -10.41 6.17
N VAL A 102 10.79 -10.47 5.93
CA VAL A 102 11.78 -10.78 6.97
C VAL A 102 11.89 -9.64 7.97
N GLU A 103 12.02 -8.40 7.50
CA GLU A 103 12.12 -7.23 8.37
C GLU A 103 10.82 -6.99 9.11
N TYR A 104 9.68 -7.15 8.45
CA TYR A 104 8.37 -7.03 9.09
C TYR A 104 8.20 -8.03 10.25
N ALA A 105 8.53 -9.31 10.02
CA ALA A 105 8.49 -10.32 11.07
C ALA A 105 9.44 -9.99 12.23
N ARG A 106 10.65 -9.50 11.93
CA ARG A 106 11.61 -9.05 12.95
C ARG A 106 11.04 -7.90 13.79
N GLN A 107 10.45 -6.90 13.14
CA GLN A 107 9.87 -5.75 13.83
C GLN A 107 8.73 -6.18 14.77
N LYS A 108 7.82 -7.03 14.29
CA LYS A 108 6.72 -7.57 15.11
C LYS A 108 7.22 -8.40 16.28
N SER A 109 8.35 -9.09 16.16
CA SER A 109 8.92 -9.87 17.26
C SER A 109 9.53 -9.03 18.38
N LEU A 110 9.92 -7.77 18.09
CA LEU A 110 10.46 -6.86 19.10
C LEU A 110 9.36 -6.28 20.01
N CYS A 111 8.20 -6.02 19.47
CA CYS A 111 7.03 -5.56 20.20
C CYS A 111 5.77 -5.99 19.46
N ILE A 112 4.97 -6.86 20.06
CA ILE A 112 3.74 -7.37 19.45
C ILE A 112 2.71 -6.25 19.29
N GLY A 113 2.59 -5.37 20.27
CA GLY A 113 1.71 -4.21 20.26
C GLY A 113 2.32 -3.02 19.49
N THR A 114 2.67 -3.23 18.21
CA THR A 114 3.22 -2.17 17.36
C THR A 114 2.23 -1.77 16.28
N TRP A 115 1.95 -0.46 16.21
CA TRP A 115 1.32 0.18 15.05
C TRP A 115 2.41 0.71 14.11
N PHE A 116 2.24 0.50 12.81
CA PHE A 116 3.18 0.98 11.80
C PHE A 116 2.57 2.12 11.00
N ASN A 117 3.22 3.28 11.02
CA ASN A 117 2.91 4.42 10.18
C ASN A 117 3.93 4.54 9.06
N THR A 118 3.48 4.45 7.81
CA THR A 118 4.24 4.88 6.62
C THR A 118 3.85 6.32 6.28
N PRO A 119 4.50 7.01 5.33
CA PRO A 119 4.05 8.31 4.84
C PRO A 119 2.56 8.35 4.51
N GLY A 120 2.05 7.34 3.81
CA GLY A 120 0.63 7.23 3.47
C GLY A 120 -0.29 7.07 4.68
N TRP A 121 0.10 6.29 5.69
CA TRP A 121 -0.65 6.13 6.94
C TRP A 121 -0.58 7.38 7.83
N ALA A 122 0.58 8.01 7.93
CA ALA A 122 0.75 9.25 8.68
C ALA A 122 -0.20 10.37 8.20
N LEU A 123 -0.40 10.45 6.89
CA LEU A 123 -1.38 11.37 6.29
C LEU A 123 -2.84 11.09 6.68
N ARG A 124 -3.18 9.87 7.06
CA ARG A 124 -4.54 9.48 7.45
C ARG A 124 -4.84 9.73 8.93
N GLY A 125 -3.80 9.70 9.78
CA GLY A 125 -3.93 9.95 11.20
C GLY A 125 -4.99 9.10 11.91
N ILE A 126 -5.61 9.66 12.93
CA ILE A 126 -6.68 9.00 13.72
C ILE A 126 -7.91 8.67 12.87
N GLU A 127 -8.30 9.54 11.93
CA GLU A 127 -9.45 9.27 11.05
C GLU A 127 -9.20 8.02 10.20
N GLY A 128 -7.96 7.81 9.73
CA GLY A 128 -7.57 6.59 9.04
C GLY A 128 -7.69 5.35 9.91
N ALA A 129 -7.26 5.42 11.17
CA ALA A 129 -7.39 4.30 12.11
C ALA A 129 -8.87 4.00 12.44
N VAL A 130 -9.71 5.03 12.62
CA VAL A 130 -11.17 4.87 12.81
C VAL A 130 -11.77 4.07 11.65
N LYS A 131 -11.42 4.43 10.43
CA LYS A 131 -11.94 3.79 9.23
C LYS A 131 -11.38 2.37 9.05
N GLU A 132 -10.08 2.17 9.25
CA GLU A 132 -9.40 0.86 9.18
C GLU A 132 -9.99 -0.15 10.16
N LEU A 133 -10.37 0.31 11.35
CA LEU A 133 -10.92 -0.51 12.42
C LEU A 133 -12.46 -0.59 12.40
N HIS A 134 -13.11 -0.09 11.35
CA HIS A 134 -14.58 -0.09 11.16
C HIS A 134 -15.35 0.65 12.26
N LEU A 135 -14.75 1.65 12.88
CA LEU A 135 -15.40 2.42 13.96
C LEU A 135 -16.32 3.53 13.46
N ASP A 136 -16.24 3.88 12.17
CA ASP A 136 -17.11 4.87 11.52
C ASP A 136 -18.61 4.53 11.67
N ALA A 137 -18.97 3.26 11.55
CA ALA A 137 -20.35 2.81 11.79
C ALA A 137 -20.86 3.07 13.22
N LEU A 138 -19.94 3.17 14.20
CA LEU A 138 -20.27 3.50 15.59
C LEU A 138 -20.42 5.00 15.78
N VAL A 139 -19.69 5.81 15.03
CA VAL A 139 -19.84 7.28 14.99
C VAL A 139 -21.23 7.65 14.51
N ASP A 140 -21.72 7.00 13.47
CA ASP A 140 -23.07 7.22 12.94
C ASP A 140 -24.16 6.88 13.95
N GLN A 141 -23.88 6.04 14.95
CA GLN A 141 -24.75 5.72 16.07
C GLN A 141 -24.59 6.68 17.27
N GLY A 142 -23.77 7.71 17.15
CA GLY A 142 -23.55 8.73 18.17
C GLY A 142 -22.51 8.37 19.24
N TYR A 143 -21.67 7.39 19.00
CA TYR A 143 -20.57 7.05 19.90
C TYR A 143 -19.29 7.83 19.56
N GLU A 144 -18.50 8.18 20.57
CA GLU A 144 -17.19 8.80 20.43
C GLU A 144 -16.16 7.76 19.95
N PRO A 145 -15.55 7.93 18.76
CA PRO A 145 -14.56 6.96 18.22
C PRO A 145 -13.37 6.75 19.15
N LYS A 146 -12.98 7.82 19.86
CA LYS A 146 -11.84 7.78 20.77
C LYS A 146 -11.98 6.71 21.85
N TYR A 147 -13.16 6.52 22.41
CA TYR A 147 -13.39 5.49 23.42
C TYR A 147 -13.04 4.08 22.90
N PHE A 148 -13.44 3.78 21.68
CA PHE A 148 -13.15 2.47 21.06
C PHE A 148 -11.71 2.35 20.63
N LEU A 149 -11.11 3.44 20.14
CA LEU A 149 -9.67 3.46 19.84
C LEU A 149 -8.84 3.20 21.10
N ASP A 150 -9.11 3.88 22.19
CA ASP A 150 -8.40 3.69 23.47
C ASP A 150 -8.51 2.22 23.93
N MET A 151 -9.68 1.58 23.77
CA MET A 151 -9.87 0.17 24.09
C MET A 151 -9.11 -0.76 23.17
N LEU A 152 -9.12 -0.53 21.85
CA LEU A 152 -8.42 -1.36 20.86
C LEU A 152 -6.90 -1.22 20.96
N PHE A 153 -6.43 -0.01 21.33
CA PHE A 153 -5.01 0.26 21.51
C PHE A 153 -4.49 0.00 22.93
N GLU A 154 -5.32 -0.50 23.85
CA GLU A 154 -4.92 -0.78 25.24
C GLU A 154 -3.67 -1.66 25.36
N ASN A 155 -3.50 -2.61 24.43
CA ASN A 155 -2.36 -3.51 24.40
C ASN A 155 -1.28 -3.11 23.36
N TYR A 156 -1.41 -1.92 22.76
CA TYR A 156 -0.37 -1.36 21.91
C TYR A 156 0.58 -0.51 22.77
N GLU A 157 1.87 -0.59 22.47
CA GLU A 157 2.91 0.12 23.21
C GLU A 157 3.70 1.06 22.30
N LEU A 158 3.74 0.76 21.01
CA LEU A 158 4.67 1.37 20.09
C LEU A 158 4.00 1.79 18.78
N CYS A 159 4.26 3.02 18.38
CA CYS A 159 4.02 3.51 17.02
C CYS A 159 5.35 3.67 16.30
N VAL A 160 5.58 2.90 15.25
CA VAL A 160 6.78 2.99 14.41
C VAL A 160 6.48 3.79 13.17
N TYR A 161 7.11 4.94 13.01
CA TYR A 161 7.17 5.61 11.72
C TYR A 161 8.20 4.90 10.83
N VAL A 162 7.73 4.31 9.74
CA VAL A 162 8.55 3.65 8.73
C VAL A 162 8.99 4.72 7.74
N ASP A 163 10.16 5.29 7.97
CA ASP A 163 10.71 6.34 7.12
C ASP A 163 11.27 5.75 5.82
N THR A 164 10.51 5.88 4.76
CA THR A 164 10.87 5.41 3.40
C THR A 164 11.72 6.42 2.63
N GLY A 165 12.06 7.56 3.23
CA GLY A 165 12.85 8.63 2.62
C GLY A 165 12.13 9.34 1.47
N VAL A 166 10.79 9.26 1.38
CA VAL A 166 10.01 9.88 0.31
C VAL A 166 9.28 11.13 0.80
N GLY A 167 9.20 12.14 -0.07
CA GLY A 167 8.48 13.39 0.19
C GLY A 167 9.04 14.19 1.36
N GLU A 168 8.16 14.82 2.12
CA GLU A 168 8.50 15.66 3.28
C GLU A 168 8.60 14.80 4.55
N THR A 169 9.70 14.08 4.69
CA THR A 169 9.92 13.07 5.75
C THR A 169 9.67 13.64 7.15
N GLU A 170 10.17 14.85 7.46
CA GLU A 170 9.97 15.49 8.76
C GLU A 170 8.50 15.77 9.04
N HIS A 171 7.73 16.18 8.03
CA HIS A 171 6.30 16.40 8.15
C HIS A 171 5.55 15.10 8.44
N TYR A 172 5.86 14.02 7.72
CA TYR A 172 5.21 12.72 7.95
C TYR A 172 5.57 12.13 9.31
N GLU A 173 6.81 12.30 9.75
CA GLU A 173 7.22 11.89 11.10
C GLU A 173 6.45 12.66 12.18
N GLU A 174 6.27 13.98 12.01
CA GLU A 174 5.48 14.80 12.93
C GLU A 174 4.02 14.34 13.01
N LEU A 175 3.40 14.04 11.86
CA LEU A 175 2.04 13.49 11.82
C LEU A 175 1.97 12.13 12.53
N SER A 176 2.96 11.27 12.31
CA SER A 176 3.05 9.98 13.00
C SER A 176 3.23 10.13 14.51
N ARG A 177 4.01 11.12 14.94
CA ARG A 177 4.20 11.44 16.36
C ARG A 177 2.90 11.93 17.01
N LYS A 178 2.17 12.82 16.34
CA LYS A 178 0.83 13.26 16.81
C LYS A 178 -0.11 12.09 16.98
N PHE A 179 -0.15 11.18 16.01
CA PHE A 179 -0.94 9.95 16.12
C PHE A 179 -0.57 9.12 17.37
N ALA A 180 0.73 8.94 17.61
CA ALA A 180 1.21 8.20 18.76
C ALA A 180 0.84 8.88 20.09
N ASP A 181 1.00 10.21 20.15
CA ASP A 181 0.68 11.01 21.35
C ASP A 181 -0.83 10.94 21.68
N GLU A 182 -1.71 10.99 20.67
CA GLU A 182 -3.15 10.91 20.85
C GLU A 182 -3.62 9.54 21.41
N LEU A 183 -2.86 8.47 21.11
CA LEU A 183 -3.16 7.11 21.56
C LEU A 183 -2.28 6.66 22.74
N GLY A 184 -1.43 7.54 23.27
CA GLY A 184 -0.55 7.23 24.39
C GLY A 184 0.55 6.21 24.06
N LEU A 185 0.94 6.10 22.79
CA LEU A 185 1.97 5.18 22.32
C LEU A 185 3.35 5.82 22.35
N ARG A 186 4.38 5.02 22.62
CA ARG A 186 5.76 5.43 22.42
C ARG A 186 6.04 5.53 20.92
N HIS A 187 6.64 6.62 20.46
CA HIS A 187 6.98 6.82 19.06
C HIS A 187 8.43 6.48 18.76
N GLU A 188 8.70 5.77 17.67
CA GLU A 188 10.03 5.53 17.12
C GLU A 188 10.04 5.80 15.61
N ASN A 189 11.13 6.41 15.12
CA ASN A 189 11.41 6.50 13.69
C ASN A 189 12.37 5.37 13.29
N ARG A 190 12.07 4.67 12.21
CA ARG A 190 12.93 3.62 11.66
C ARG A 190 13.11 3.79 10.15
N PRO A 191 14.32 4.16 9.70
CA PRO A 191 14.63 4.23 8.28
C PRO A 191 14.40 2.88 7.60
N CYS A 192 13.75 2.94 6.45
CA CYS A 192 13.48 1.79 5.62
C CYS A 192 13.83 2.10 4.16
N ASN A 193 14.52 1.17 3.50
CA ASN A 193 14.69 1.28 2.06
C ASN A 193 13.46 0.73 1.32
N THR A 194 13.19 1.27 0.14
CA THR A 194 12.09 0.84 -0.73
C THR A 194 12.49 -0.26 -1.72
N ASN A 195 13.57 -0.99 -1.44
CA ASN A 195 14.13 -2.00 -2.35
C ASN A 195 13.13 -3.10 -2.69
N ASN A 196 12.32 -3.52 -1.70
CA ASN A 196 11.32 -4.55 -1.95
C ASN A 196 10.28 -4.05 -2.97
N LEU A 197 9.73 -2.87 -2.76
CA LEU A 197 8.76 -2.25 -3.67
C LEU A 197 9.37 -1.99 -5.06
N SER A 198 10.59 -1.45 -5.12
CA SER A 198 11.34 -1.21 -6.36
C SER A 198 11.57 -2.50 -7.16
N ARG A 199 11.85 -3.62 -6.50
CA ARG A 199 12.05 -4.92 -7.15
C ARG A 199 10.80 -5.36 -7.90
N PHE A 200 9.63 -5.25 -7.30
CA PHE A 200 8.37 -5.64 -7.94
C PHE A 200 7.93 -4.67 -9.04
N LEU A 201 8.15 -3.37 -8.86
CA LEU A 201 7.95 -2.37 -9.92
C LEU A 201 8.82 -2.66 -11.15
N ASN A 202 10.12 -2.92 -10.96
CA ASN A 202 11.01 -3.27 -12.06
C ASN A 202 10.61 -4.58 -12.74
N ARG A 203 10.13 -5.57 -11.99
CA ARG A 203 9.59 -6.82 -12.54
C ARG A 203 8.35 -6.58 -13.40
N ALA A 204 7.44 -5.70 -12.97
CA ALA A 204 6.26 -5.32 -13.75
C ALA A 204 6.65 -4.56 -15.02
N ARG A 205 7.63 -3.67 -14.94
CA ARG A 205 8.18 -2.95 -16.08
C ARG A 205 8.81 -3.88 -17.12
N GLU A 206 9.55 -4.89 -16.67
CA GLU A 206 10.12 -5.89 -17.56
C GLU A 206 9.04 -6.77 -18.19
N LEU A 207 7.99 -7.14 -17.43
CA LEU A 207 6.84 -7.85 -17.95
C LEU A 207 6.15 -7.03 -19.06
N ALA A 208 5.96 -5.72 -18.87
CA ALA A 208 5.38 -4.85 -19.89
C ALA A 208 6.20 -4.87 -21.21
N ARG A 209 7.52 -4.75 -21.10
CA ARG A 209 8.42 -4.80 -22.26
C ARG A 209 8.36 -6.13 -23.02
N THR A 210 8.36 -7.24 -22.28
CA THR A 210 8.31 -8.58 -22.89
C THR A 210 6.94 -8.88 -23.50
N SER A 211 5.85 -8.38 -22.93
CA SER A 211 4.49 -8.52 -23.44
C SER A 211 4.29 -7.70 -24.73
N ALA A 212 4.82 -6.48 -24.78
CA ALA A 212 4.76 -5.63 -25.98
C ALA A 212 5.47 -6.28 -27.20
N VAL A 213 6.56 -6.99 -26.98
CA VAL A 213 7.30 -7.69 -28.06
C VAL A 213 6.52 -8.90 -28.59
N LYS A 214 5.75 -9.58 -27.76
CA LYS A 214 4.96 -10.76 -28.17
C LYS A 214 3.67 -10.39 -28.94
N ALA A 215 3.22 -9.16 -28.80
CA ALA A 215 2.00 -8.67 -29.45
C ALA A 215 2.25 -8.09 -30.86
N GLN A 216 3.52 -7.96 -31.28
CA GLN A 216 3.97 -7.58 -32.63
C GLN A 216 4.21 -8.81 -33.50
#